data_68c8c15f0d0557d8a0fe075394309314
#
_entry.id   68c8c15f0d0557d8a0fe075394309314
#
_cell.length_a   1.000
_cell.length_b   1.000
_cell.length_c   1.000
_cell.angle_alpha   90.00
_cell.angle_beta   90.00
_cell.angle_gamma   90.00
#
_symmetry.space_group_name_H-M   'P 1'
#
loop_
_entity.id
_entity.type
_entity.pdbx_description
1 polymer ?
#
loop_
_entity_poly.entity_id
_entity_poly.type
_entity_poly.pdbx_seq_one_letter_code
_entity_poly.pdbx_strand_id
1 'polypeptide(L)'
;MELASPRLIRLDFEDLTAFERVNDQYRHMGIRFSGAIAIEPSNPGFRAKSGSTVLIPMGNLMSLSAYFDKPSCWAGAFVCSTRIVVLTAYDREGNFLGQTSTVANQPSLPDGQSESSPQQLELNRHGIAKVEFHSYVPFTLDDFFFALMP
;
A
#
# COMPACT_ATOMS: atom_id res chain seq x y z
N MET A 1 2.70 33.93 -11.19
CA MET A 1 2.28 32.65 -11.80
C MET A 1 2.11 31.60 -10.72
N GLU A 2 0.94 31.07 -10.59
CA GLU A 2 0.68 30.05 -9.60
C GLU A 2 1.22 28.70 -10.09
N LEU A 3 1.98 28.02 -9.24
CA LEU A 3 2.37 26.64 -9.51
C LEU A 3 1.19 25.73 -9.18
N ALA A 4 0.86 24.82 -10.09
CA ALA A 4 -0.19 23.85 -9.83
C ALA A 4 0.19 22.96 -8.66
N SER A 5 -0.68 22.83 -7.67
CA SER A 5 -0.47 21.96 -6.52
C SER A 5 -0.67 20.51 -6.89
N PRO A 6 0.08 19.58 -6.27
CA PRO A 6 -0.20 18.16 -6.44
C PRO A 6 -1.62 17.85 -5.98
N ARG A 7 -2.28 16.93 -6.69
CA ARG A 7 -3.59 16.45 -6.33
C ARG A 7 -3.45 15.16 -5.52
N LEU A 8 -4.05 15.13 -4.33
CA LEU A 8 -4.01 13.95 -3.49
C LEU A 8 -5.05 12.94 -3.96
N ILE A 9 -4.62 11.72 -4.20
CA ILE A 9 -5.47 10.61 -4.66
C ILE A 9 -5.47 9.55 -3.57
N ARG A 10 -6.65 9.00 -3.30
CA ARG A 10 -6.83 7.86 -2.41
C ARG A 10 -7.58 6.75 -3.16
N LEU A 11 -7.04 5.54 -3.08
CA LEU A 11 -7.66 4.35 -3.66
C LEU A 11 -8.14 3.47 -2.52
N ASP A 12 -9.45 3.24 -2.43
CA ASP A 12 -10.02 2.37 -1.40
C ASP A 12 -10.27 0.95 -1.89
N PHE A 13 -10.08 0.69 -3.19
CA PHE A 13 -10.20 -0.62 -3.83
C PHE A 13 -11.60 -1.23 -3.81
N GLU A 14 -12.63 -0.50 -3.36
CA GLU A 14 -13.98 -1.02 -3.25
C GLU A 14 -14.65 -1.24 -4.60
N ASP A 15 -14.09 -0.71 -5.68
CA ASP A 15 -14.55 -0.93 -7.05
C ASP A 15 -13.98 -2.20 -7.70
N LEU A 16 -13.11 -2.93 -6.99
CA LEU A 16 -12.50 -4.16 -7.48
C LEU A 16 -13.36 -5.38 -7.11
N THR A 17 -13.28 -6.40 -7.96
CA THR A 17 -13.92 -7.70 -7.71
C THR A 17 -12.97 -8.58 -6.91
N ALA A 18 -13.50 -9.36 -5.97
CA ALA A 18 -12.70 -10.30 -5.19
C ALA A 18 -11.95 -11.26 -6.10
N PHE A 19 -10.67 -11.51 -5.77
CA PHE A 19 -9.72 -12.37 -6.52
C PHE A 19 -9.25 -11.80 -7.85
N GLU A 20 -9.60 -10.54 -8.14
CA GLU A 20 -9.10 -9.85 -9.32
C GLU A 20 -7.64 -9.47 -9.15
N ARG A 21 -6.80 -9.75 -10.16
CA ARG A 21 -5.42 -9.25 -10.19
C ARG A 21 -5.44 -7.76 -10.40
N VAL A 22 -4.67 -7.04 -9.59
CA VAL A 22 -4.64 -5.59 -9.64
C VAL A 22 -3.40 -5.14 -10.39
N ASN A 23 -3.58 -4.69 -11.62
CA ASN A 23 -2.50 -4.24 -12.51
C ASN A 23 -2.80 -2.84 -13.05
N ASP A 24 -3.64 -2.72 -14.07
CA ASP A 24 -3.88 -1.50 -14.82
C ASP A 24 -5.23 -0.83 -14.53
N GLN A 25 -5.96 -1.31 -13.54
CA GLN A 25 -7.31 -0.80 -13.24
C GLN A 25 -7.32 0.69 -12.91
N TYR A 26 -6.22 1.22 -12.38
CA TYR A 26 -6.10 2.63 -11.99
C TYR A 26 -5.15 3.41 -12.89
N ARG A 27 -4.86 2.89 -14.09
CA ARG A 27 -3.95 3.54 -15.03
C ARG A 27 -4.41 4.96 -15.40
N HIS A 28 -5.72 5.17 -15.47
CA HIS A 28 -6.29 6.49 -15.74
C HIS A 28 -5.97 7.52 -14.65
N MET A 29 -5.54 7.06 -13.47
CA MET A 29 -5.08 7.92 -12.37
C MET A 29 -3.55 7.99 -12.28
N GLY A 30 -2.84 7.42 -13.26
CA GLY A 30 -1.39 7.50 -13.32
C GLY A 30 -0.66 6.48 -12.45
N ILE A 31 -1.31 5.38 -12.09
CA ILE A 31 -0.69 4.35 -11.23
C ILE A 31 -1.02 2.95 -11.75
N ARG A 32 -0.05 2.05 -11.61
CA ARG A 32 -0.20 0.63 -11.90
C ARG A 32 0.34 -0.18 -10.74
N PHE A 33 -0.24 -1.35 -10.51
CA PHE A 33 0.19 -2.27 -9.45
C PHE A 33 0.81 -3.52 -10.05
N SER A 34 1.65 -4.19 -9.29
CA SER A 34 2.24 -5.47 -9.64
C SER A 34 2.33 -6.36 -8.42
N GLY A 35 2.01 -7.63 -8.61
CA GLY A 35 2.08 -8.63 -7.55
C GLY A 35 0.94 -8.57 -6.55
N ALA A 36 -0.18 -7.95 -6.90
CA ALA A 36 -1.30 -7.75 -5.98
C ALA A 36 -2.59 -8.42 -6.49
N ILE A 37 -3.39 -8.89 -5.56
CA ILE A 37 -4.73 -9.41 -5.82
C ILE A 37 -5.69 -8.82 -4.81
N ALA A 38 -6.92 -8.53 -5.25
CA ALA A 38 -7.97 -8.00 -4.38
C ALA A 38 -8.67 -9.13 -3.64
N ILE A 39 -8.91 -8.93 -2.37
CA ILE A 39 -9.70 -9.89 -1.56
C ILE A 39 -10.63 -9.15 -0.61
N GLU A 40 -11.64 -9.88 -0.13
CA GLU A 40 -12.45 -9.47 1.01
C GLU A 40 -12.05 -10.36 2.18
N PRO A 41 -11.23 -9.86 3.13
CA PRO A 41 -10.73 -10.72 4.20
C PRO A 41 -11.86 -11.13 5.14
N SER A 42 -11.95 -12.43 5.42
CA SER A 42 -12.91 -12.96 6.41
C SER A 42 -12.32 -13.04 7.81
N ASN A 43 -11.00 -12.95 7.94
CA ASN A 43 -10.31 -13.01 9.22
C ASN A 43 -10.40 -11.64 9.91
N PRO A 44 -11.02 -11.54 11.10
CA PRO A 44 -11.13 -10.25 11.80
C PRO A 44 -9.79 -9.66 12.22
N GLY A 45 -8.69 -10.43 12.19
CA GLY A 45 -7.34 -9.93 12.43
C GLY A 45 -6.78 -9.09 11.28
N PHE A 46 -7.41 -9.11 10.11
CA PHE A 46 -6.94 -8.40 8.90
C PHE A 46 -8.05 -7.49 8.38
N ARG A 47 -8.42 -6.51 9.18
CA ARG A 47 -9.48 -5.57 8.82
C ARG A 47 -9.05 -4.60 7.74
N ALA A 48 -9.97 -4.29 6.82
CA ALA A 48 -9.79 -3.18 5.90
C ALA A 48 -9.82 -1.87 6.69
N LYS A 49 -9.07 -0.88 6.23
CA LYS A 49 -9.12 0.47 6.82
C LYS A 49 -10.47 1.11 6.55
N SER A 50 -11.01 0.90 5.34
CA SER A 50 -12.34 1.34 4.94
C SER A 50 -12.99 0.24 4.10
N GLY A 51 -14.31 0.13 4.14
CA GLY A 51 -15.04 -0.86 3.36
C GLY A 51 -14.65 -2.29 3.67
N SER A 52 -14.57 -3.14 2.65
CA SER A 52 -14.33 -4.57 2.82
C SER A 52 -13.23 -5.15 1.93
N THR A 53 -12.79 -4.42 0.90
CA THR A 53 -11.80 -4.92 -0.08
C THR A 53 -10.41 -4.40 0.23
N VAL A 54 -9.44 -5.32 0.22
CA VAL A 54 -8.03 -5.00 0.44
C VAL A 54 -7.18 -5.66 -0.63
N LEU A 55 -5.91 -5.26 -0.75
CA LEU A 55 -4.94 -5.95 -1.59
C LEU A 55 -4.06 -6.85 -0.73
N ILE A 56 -3.65 -7.99 -1.32
CA ILE A 56 -2.63 -8.87 -0.74
C ILE A 56 -1.60 -9.20 -1.80
N PRO A 57 -0.37 -9.60 -1.39
CA PRO A 57 0.60 -10.14 -2.34
C PRO A 57 0.08 -11.43 -2.97
N MET A 58 0.34 -11.61 -4.27
CA MET A 58 -0.10 -12.79 -5.01
C MET A 58 0.73 -14.02 -4.68
N GLY A 59 0.05 -15.17 -4.56
CA GLY A 59 0.69 -16.47 -4.41
C GLY A 59 1.70 -16.51 -3.27
N ASN A 60 2.93 -16.91 -3.56
CA ASN A 60 4.02 -16.96 -2.58
C ASN A 60 4.83 -15.68 -2.50
N LEU A 61 4.43 -14.63 -3.23
CA LEU A 61 5.09 -13.34 -3.15
C LEU A 61 4.84 -12.71 -1.79
N MET A 62 5.89 -12.13 -1.21
CA MET A 62 5.80 -11.42 0.07
C MET A 62 5.92 -9.92 -0.16
N SER A 63 5.70 -9.48 -1.39
CA SER A 63 5.76 -8.06 -1.76
C SER A 63 4.74 -7.75 -2.84
N LEU A 64 4.31 -6.50 -2.85
CA LEU A 64 3.57 -5.92 -3.96
C LEU A 64 4.11 -4.52 -4.24
N SER A 65 3.97 -4.07 -5.47
CA SER A 65 4.55 -2.81 -5.91
C SER A 65 3.52 -1.94 -6.61
N ALA A 66 3.75 -0.63 -6.54
CA ALA A 66 3.01 0.36 -7.31
C ALA A 66 3.98 1.21 -8.10
N TYR A 67 3.62 1.52 -9.35
CA TYR A 67 4.44 2.30 -10.28
C TYR A 67 3.66 3.54 -10.70
N PHE A 68 4.31 4.70 -10.66
CA PHE A 68 3.70 5.97 -11.03
C PHE A 68 4.15 6.40 -12.43
N ASP A 69 3.20 6.79 -13.29
CA ASP A 69 3.51 7.32 -14.62
C ASP A 69 4.29 8.63 -14.52
N LYS A 70 3.89 9.49 -13.59
CA LYS A 70 4.63 10.69 -13.23
C LYS A 70 5.15 10.52 -11.81
N PRO A 71 6.43 10.79 -11.54
CA PRO A 71 6.96 10.64 -10.19
C PRO A 71 6.12 11.43 -9.18
N SER A 72 5.82 10.80 -8.04
CA SER A 72 5.07 11.40 -6.96
C SER A 72 6.02 11.93 -5.89
N CYS A 73 5.55 12.89 -5.10
CA CYS A 73 6.32 13.39 -3.96
C CYS A 73 5.84 12.80 -2.63
N TRP A 74 4.80 11.98 -2.66
CA TRP A 74 4.22 11.40 -1.45
C TRP A 74 3.44 10.15 -1.83
N ALA A 75 3.65 9.07 -1.06
CA ALA A 75 2.93 7.82 -1.28
C ALA A 75 2.89 6.99 0.00
N GLY A 76 1.81 6.25 0.16
CA GLY A 76 1.66 5.36 1.30
C GLY A 76 0.36 4.58 1.28
N ALA A 77 0.13 3.85 2.34
CA ALA A 77 -1.08 3.03 2.50
C ALA A 77 -1.23 2.61 3.95
N PHE A 78 -2.38 2.01 4.25
CA PHE A 78 -2.61 1.34 5.52
C PHE A 78 -2.37 -0.15 5.33
N VAL A 79 -1.59 -0.76 6.20
CA VAL A 79 -1.23 -2.17 6.13
C VAL A 79 -1.53 -2.89 7.43
N CYS A 80 -1.81 -4.17 7.32
CA CYS A 80 -2.15 -5.01 8.46
C CYS A 80 -1.39 -6.33 8.32
N SER A 81 -0.62 -6.71 9.35
CA SER A 81 0.17 -7.95 9.34
C SER A 81 0.54 -8.36 10.75
N THR A 82 0.92 -9.63 10.90
CA THR A 82 1.46 -10.16 12.15
C THR A 82 2.96 -9.88 12.29
N ARG A 83 3.60 -9.39 11.24
CA ARG A 83 5.03 -9.04 11.22
C ARG A 83 5.20 -7.65 10.65
N ILE A 84 6.41 -7.13 10.75
CA ILE A 84 6.75 -5.81 10.21
C ILE A 84 6.58 -5.81 8.70
N VAL A 85 5.92 -4.78 8.18
CA VAL A 85 5.80 -4.47 6.77
C VAL A 85 6.70 -3.28 6.48
N VAL A 86 7.48 -3.39 5.41
CA VAL A 86 8.44 -2.35 5.01
C VAL A 86 7.95 -1.70 3.72
N LEU A 87 7.92 -0.38 3.71
CA LEU A 87 7.64 0.42 2.50
C LEU A 87 8.95 1.04 2.03
N THR A 88 9.31 0.76 0.77
CA THR A 88 10.51 1.30 0.14
C THR A 88 10.14 2.09 -1.10
N ALA A 89 10.76 3.23 -1.32
CA ALA A 89 10.54 4.07 -2.49
C ALA A 89 11.79 4.14 -3.35
N TYR A 90 11.57 4.16 -4.69
CA TYR A 90 12.61 4.21 -5.70
C TYR A 90 12.29 5.29 -6.73
N ASP A 91 13.33 5.88 -7.33
CA ASP A 91 13.15 6.81 -8.44
C ASP A 91 13.05 6.05 -9.78
N ARG A 92 12.99 6.79 -10.90
CA ARG A 92 12.85 6.20 -12.24
C ARG A 92 14.03 5.33 -12.65
N GLU A 93 15.21 5.63 -12.14
CA GLU A 93 16.44 4.88 -12.44
C GLU A 93 16.59 3.67 -11.50
N GLY A 94 15.66 3.47 -10.57
CA GLY A 94 15.72 2.38 -9.61
C GLY A 94 16.55 2.66 -8.38
N ASN A 95 16.95 3.93 -8.17
CA ASN A 95 17.72 4.31 -7.00
C ASN A 95 16.82 4.39 -5.77
N PHE A 96 17.37 3.93 -4.65
CA PHE A 96 16.69 3.98 -3.35
C PHE A 96 16.48 5.44 -2.93
N LEU A 97 15.25 5.79 -2.55
CA LEU A 97 14.90 7.13 -2.08
C LEU A 97 14.64 7.17 -0.57
N GLY A 98 14.07 6.12 -0.03
CA GLY A 98 13.74 6.08 1.39
C GLY A 98 12.98 4.82 1.75
N GLN A 99 12.89 4.57 3.06
CA GLN A 99 12.26 3.37 3.59
C GLN A 99 11.64 3.67 4.95
N THR A 100 10.51 3.06 5.21
CA THR A 100 9.86 3.11 6.53
C THR A 100 9.19 1.77 6.80
N SER A 101 8.84 1.50 8.04
CA SER A 101 8.21 0.23 8.40
C SER A 101 7.16 0.44 9.48
N THR A 102 6.26 -0.54 9.59
CA THR A 102 5.35 -0.61 10.73
C THR A 102 6.15 -0.85 12.00
N VAL A 103 5.55 -0.51 13.14
CA VAL A 103 6.14 -0.87 14.42
C VAL A 103 5.87 -2.34 14.70
N ALA A 104 6.71 -2.95 15.55
CA ALA A 104 6.50 -4.33 15.97
C ALA A 104 5.12 -4.48 16.62
N ASN A 105 4.52 -5.68 16.46
CA ASN A 105 3.22 -5.96 17.05
C ASN A 105 3.18 -5.58 18.52
N GLN A 106 2.08 -4.93 18.90
CA GLN A 106 1.80 -4.67 20.29
C GLN A 106 1.71 -6.00 21.06
N PRO A 107 2.11 -6.04 22.33
CA PRO A 107 1.90 -7.23 23.14
C PRO A 107 0.43 -7.68 23.04
N SER A 108 0.23 -8.99 23.02
CA SER A 108 -1.11 -9.54 22.99
C SER A 108 -1.97 -8.94 24.10
N LEU A 109 -3.23 -8.63 23.78
CA LEU A 109 -4.18 -8.19 24.78
C LEU A 109 -4.30 -9.24 25.88
N PRO A 110 -4.67 -8.83 27.11
CA PRO A 110 -4.72 -9.75 28.27
C PRO A 110 -5.58 -11.00 28.06
N ASP A 111 -6.53 -10.96 27.13
CA ASP A 111 -7.41 -12.08 26.81
C ASP A 111 -6.87 -12.96 25.68
N GLY A 112 -5.64 -12.75 25.23
CA GLY A 112 -5.02 -13.52 24.17
C GLY A 112 -5.49 -13.16 22.78
N GLN A 113 -6.30 -12.13 22.62
CA GLN A 113 -6.72 -11.65 21.30
C GLN A 113 -5.71 -10.62 20.78
N SER A 114 -4.99 -10.99 19.73
CA SER A 114 -4.17 -10.03 19.01
C SER A 114 -5.06 -9.34 17.98
N GLU A 115 -5.42 -8.08 18.23
CA GLU A 115 -6.00 -7.25 17.19
C GLU A 115 -4.87 -6.55 16.45
N SER A 116 -4.65 -6.89 15.18
CA SER A 116 -3.79 -6.10 14.35
C SER A 116 -4.64 -5.01 13.69
N SER A 117 -4.49 -3.79 14.20
CA SER A 117 -5.10 -2.63 13.59
C SER A 117 -4.28 -2.21 12.38
N PRO A 118 -4.92 -1.71 11.31
CA PRO A 118 -4.17 -1.16 10.18
C PRO A 118 -3.23 -0.04 10.62
N GLN A 119 -1.98 -0.12 10.17
CA GLN A 119 -0.98 0.91 10.44
C GLN A 119 -0.70 1.69 9.17
N GLN A 120 -0.55 3.01 9.30
CA GLN A 120 -0.24 3.87 8.17
C GLN A 120 1.27 3.88 7.93
N LEU A 121 1.65 3.62 6.68
CA LEU A 121 3.02 3.78 6.19
C LEU A 121 3.01 4.84 5.10
N GLU A 122 3.94 5.81 5.19
CA GLU A 122 4.06 6.83 4.15
C GLU A 122 5.49 7.31 4.02
N LEU A 123 5.82 7.78 2.83
CA LEU A 123 7.09 8.41 2.54
C LEU A 123 6.86 9.71 1.77
N ASN A 124 7.55 10.76 2.19
CA ASN A 124 7.65 12.02 1.48
C ASN A 124 9.05 12.12 0.91
N ARG A 125 9.17 11.98 -0.41
CA ARG A 125 10.45 12.06 -1.12
C ARG A 125 10.20 12.64 -2.50
N HIS A 126 11.16 13.40 -3.01
CA HIS A 126 11.08 13.90 -4.36
C HIS A 126 11.35 12.77 -5.36
N GLY A 127 10.53 12.65 -6.39
CA GLY A 127 10.82 11.76 -7.52
C GLY A 127 10.46 10.29 -7.31
N ILE A 128 9.47 9.97 -6.48
CA ILE A 128 9.03 8.59 -6.28
C ILE A 128 8.38 8.06 -7.56
N ALA A 129 9.03 7.08 -8.20
CA ALA A 129 8.48 6.41 -9.39
C ALA A 129 7.94 5.02 -9.08
N LYS A 130 8.40 4.40 -8.00
CA LYS A 130 7.96 3.07 -7.57
C LYS A 130 7.97 3.01 -6.05
N VAL A 131 6.96 2.36 -5.48
CA VAL A 131 6.96 1.94 -4.07
C VAL A 131 6.77 0.43 -4.00
N GLU A 132 7.38 -0.18 -2.99
CA GLU A 132 7.27 -1.61 -2.75
C GLU A 132 6.94 -1.84 -1.28
N PHE A 133 5.90 -2.62 -1.04
CA PHE A 133 5.54 -3.09 0.30
C PHE A 133 5.99 -4.54 0.43
N HIS A 134 6.76 -4.82 1.47
CA HIS A 134 7.36 -6.13 1.68
C HIS A 134 7.23 -6.58 3.14
N SER A 135 6.99 -7.87 3.33
CA SER A 135 7.00 -8.50 4.66
C SER A 135 7.47 -9.95 4.51
N TYR A 136 7.83 -10.56 5.62
CA TYR A 136 8.19 -11.99 5.64
C TYR A 136 6.97 -12.90 5.79
N VAL A 137 5.79 -12.33 5.99
CA VAL A 137 4.53 -13.07 6.08
C VAL A 137 3.47 -12.30 5.26
N PRO A 138 2.33 -12.94 4.94
CA PRO A 138 1.26 -12.24 4.24
C PRO A 138 0.80 -10.99 4.99
N PHE A 139 0.42 -9.97 4.25
CA PHE A 139 -0.12 -8.73 4.79
C PHE A 139 -1.26 -8.25 3.90
N THR A 140 -2.12 -7.39 4.45
CA THR A 140 -3.15 -6.71 3.69
C THR A 140 -2.79 -5.24 3.55
N LEU A 141 -3.23 -4.64 2.44
CA LEU A 141 -3.00 -3.24 2.14
C LEU A 141 -4.32 -2.60 1.71
N ASP A 142 -4.63 -1.44 2.28
CA ASP A 142 -5.86 -0.71 1.97
C ASP A 142 -5.59 0.79 1.99
N ASP A 143 -6.53 1.54 1.41
CA ASP A 143 -6.46 3.02 1.36
C ASP A 143 -5.08 3.51 0.92
N PHE A 144 -4.70 3.11 -0.30
CA PHE A 144 -3.45 3.59 -0.91
C PHE A 144 -3.61 5.05 -1.30
N PHE A 145 -2.63 5.87 -0.95
CA PHE A 145 -2.68 7.30 -1.25
C PHE A 145 -1.37 7.76 -1.89
N PHE A 146 -1.48 8.76 -2.74
CA PHE A 146 -0.30 9.34 -3.41
C PHE A 146 -0.63 10.74 -3.92
N ALA A 147 0.41 11.49 -4.28
CA ALA A 147 0.26 12.80 -4.90
C ALA A 147 0.36 12.65 -6.41
N LEU A 148 -0.73 13.01 -7.12
CA LEU A 148 -0.71 13.08 -8.58
C LEU A 148 -0.12 14.43 -8.97
N MET A 149 1.06 14.40 -9.59
CA MET A 149 1.77 15.60 -9.98
C MET A 149 1.12 16.23 -11.21
N PRO A 150 1.09 17.58 -11.29
CA PRO A 150 0.51 18.28 -12.42
C PRO A 150 1.27 18.05 -13.73
#